data_8279ce401e4fe0d7ce6405052928e78a
#
_entry.id   8279ce401e4fe0d7ce6405052928e78a
#
_cell.length_a   1.000
_cell.length_b   1.000
_cell.length_c   1.000
_cell.angle_alpha   90.00
_cell.angle_beta   90.00
_cell.angle_gamma   90.00
#
_symmetry.space_group_name_H-M   'P 1'
#
loop_
_entity.id
_entity.type
_entity.pdbx_description
1 polymer ?
#
loop_
_entity_poly.entity_id
_entity_poly.type
_entity_poly.pdbx_seq_one_letter_code
_entity_poly.pdbx_strand_id
1 'polypeptide(L)'
;FHVSAWGLVYSAAMVGAKLVMPGPGLDGASLCKMINQEGVTLMAGVPTVWLGIYNHAKENNIELKTVKKALVGGSALPESLLRAYELDLGIPMQQGWGMTETSPLGTTYSPYPGTENDDYEDLVAHKLMAGRRIFGVDMRIVDDEGNVLPQDGEAEGHLHVRGPWISSGYFKGAGSENFTDDGWFRTGDVGVVHPKGY
;
A
#
# COMPACT_ATOMS: atom_id res chain seq x y z
N PHE A 1 -14.34 -0.29 -5.80
CA PHE A 1 -14.61 -1.68 -6.12
C PHE A 1 -13.47 -2.62 -5.70
N HIS A 2 -12.26 -2.09 -5.52
CA HIS A 2 -11.13 -2.86 -5.00
C HIS A 2 -11.34 -3.16 -3.52
N VAL A 3 -11.65 -4.40 -3.19
CA VAL A 3 -11.79 -4.95 -1.83
C VAL A 3 -12.46 -3.95 -0.87
N SER A 4 -13.65 -3.46 -1.26
CA SER A 4 -14.44 -2.46 -0.51
C SER A 4 -13.60 -1.22 -0.13
N ALA A 5 -12.97 -0.60 -1.13
CA ALA A 5 -12.05 0.54 -0.93
C ALA A 5 -10.96 0.24 0.12
N TRP A 6 -10.32 -0.93 -0.04
CA TRP A 6 -9.29 -1.44 0.87
C TRP A 6 -9.73 -1.49 2.34
N GLY A 7 -10.99 -1.81 2.59
CA GLY A 7 -11.53 -1.91 3.94
C GLY A 7 -11.78 -0.57 4.65
N LEU A 8 -11.50 0.56 3.99
CA LEU A 8 -11.66 1.90 4.60
C LEU A 8 -13.10 2.22 4.99
N VAL A 9 -14.08 1.65 4.30
CA VAL A 9 -15.50 1.82 4.66
C VAL A 9 -15.83 1.25 6.04
N TYR A 10 -15.15 0.17 6.42
CA TYR A 10 -15.31 -0.44 7.73
C TYR A 10 -14.49 0.30 8.80
N SER A 11 -13.23 0.57 8.53
CA SER A 11 -12.35 1.25 9.48
C SER A 11 -12.80 2.69 9.78
N ALA A 12 -13.32 3.41 8.78
CA ALA A 12 -13.90 4.73 8.99
C ALA A 12 -15.08 4.69 9.98
N ALA A 13 -15.99 3.72 9.83
CA ALA A 13 -17.10 3.52 10.73
C ALA A 13 -16.65 3.17 12.16
N MET A 14 -15.62 2.32 12.30
CA MET A 14 -15.07 1.90 13.59
C MET A 14 -14.50 3.07 14.41
N VAL A 15 -13.94 4.08 13.76
CA VAL A 15 -13.33 5.24 14.43
C VAL A 15 -14.16 6.50 14.35
N GLY A 16 -15.39 6.43 13.81
CA GLY A 16 -16.27 7.58 13.64
C GLY A 16 -15.77 8.63 12.65
N ALA A 17 -14.93 8.22 11.68
CA ALA A 17 -14.42 9.12 10.67
C ALA A 17 -15.45 9.37 9.55
N LYS A 18 -15.49 10.60 9.06
CA LYS A 18 -16.27 10.93 7.86
C LYS A 18 -15.66 10.28 6.63
N LEU A 19 -16.43 9.50 5.91
CA LEU A 19 -16.03 8.90 4.66
C LEU A 19 -16.46 9.80 3.49
N VAL A 20 -15.48 10.20 2.64
CA VAL A 20 -15.70 11.01 1.45
C VAL A 20 -15.43 10.15 0.21
N MET A 21 -16.44 9.94 -0.60
CA MET A 21 -16.38 9.08 -1.79
C MET A 21 -16.51 9.93 -3.06
N PRO A 22 -15.49 9.96 -3.94
CA PRO A 22 -15.50 10.86 -5.11
C PRO A 22 -16.48 10.46 -6.21
N GLY A 23 -17.04 9.24 -6.17
CA GLY A 23 -17.84 8.75 -7.27
C GLY A 23 -17.03 8.58 -8.56
N PRO A 24 -17.56 8.95 -9.72
CA PRO A 24 -16.86 8.84 -11.00
C PRO A 24 -15.86 9.97 -11.29
N GLY A 25 -15.88 11.05 -10.52
CA GLY A 25 -15.04 12.24 -10.73
C GLY A 25 -13.64 12.06 -10.17
N LEU A 26 -12.78 11.34 -10.87
CA LEU A 26 -11.39 11.03 -10.45
C LEU A 26 -10.34 11.93 -11.12
N ASP A 27 -10.76 12.97 -11.81
CA ASP A 27 -9.85 13.98 -12.36
C ASP A 27 -9.29 14.90 -11.25
N GLY A 28 -8.12 15.50 -11.50
CA GLY A 28 -7.44 16.35 -10.51
C GLY A 28 -8.26 17.52 -10.03
N ALA A 29 -9.03 18.16 -10.92
CA ALA A 29 -9.85 19.33 -10.58
C ALA A 29 -10.98 18.96 -9.61
N SER A 30 -11.74 17.92 -9.94
CA SER A 30 -12.83 17.40 -9.11
C SER A 30 -12.33 16.97 -7.73
N LEU A 31 -11.20 16.26 -7.71
CA LEU A 31 -10.60 15.75 -6.46
C LEU A 31 -10.03 16.88 -5.60
N CYS A 32 -9.27 17.82 -6.13
CA CYS A 32 -8.75 18.96 -5.37
C CYS A 32 -9.88 19.79 -4.75
N LYS A 33 -10.94 20.03 -5.52
CA LYS A 33 -12.14 20.73 -5.04
C LYS A 33 -12.79 19.97 -3.87
N MET A 34 -13.04 18.69 -4.03
CA MET A 34 -13.67 17.85 -3.02
C MET A 34 -12.82 17.76 -1.74
N ILE A 35 -11.51 17.52 -1.89
CA ILE A 35 -10.57 17.44 -0.77
C ILE A 35 -10.66 18.69 0.10
N ASN A 36 -10.63 19.87 -0.50
CA ASN A 36 -10.67 21.14 0.23
C ASN A 36 -12.07 21.44 0.79
N GLN A 37 -13.14 21.17 0.04
CA GLN A 37 -14.51 21.40 0.50
C GLN A 37 -14.90 20.51 1.69
N GLU A 38 -14.48 19.25 1.65
CA GLU A 38 -14.83 18.26 2.67
C GLU A 38 -13.83 18.21 3.83
N GLY A 39 -12.71 18.93 3.74
CA GLY A 39 -11.64 18.95 4.74
C GLY A 39 -10.97 17.59 4.91
N VAL A 40 -10.67 16.92 3.80
CA VAL A 40 -10.08 15.57 3.82
C VAL A 40 -8.72 15.59 4.47
N THR A 41 -8.50 14.69 5.44
CA THR A 41 -7.24 14.57 6.18
C THR A 41 -6.41 13.35 5.79
N LEU A 42 -7.06 12.30 5.32
CA LEU A 42 -6.44 11.06 4.85
C LEU A 42 -6.99 10.73 3.47
N MET A 43 -6.10 10.45 2.53
CA MET A 43 -6.46 10.01 1.19
C MET A 43 -5.95 8.59 0.95
N ALA A 44 -6.67 7.81 0.16
CA ALA A 44 -6.23 6.48 -0.26
C ALA A 44 -6.55 6.27 -1.74
N GLY A 45 -5.55 5.81 -2.50
CA GLY A 45 -5.72 5.62 -3.94
C GLY A 45 -4.48 5.06 -4.62
N VAL A 46 -4.55 5.01 -5.95
CA VAL A 46 -3.48 4.49 -6.81
C VAL A 46 -2.61 5.63 -7.37
N PRO A 47 -1.35 5.36 -7.76
CA PRO A 47 -0.41 6.40 -8.22
C PRO A 47 -0.94 7.30 -9.34
N THR A 48 -1.72 6.77 -10.28
CA THR A 48 -2.27 7.56 -11.39
C THR A 48 -3.25 8.64 -10.92
N VAL A 49 -4.02 8.37 -9.88
CA VAL A 49 -4.94 9.36 -9.26
C VAL A 49 -4.12 10.45 -8.55
N TRP A 50 -3.09 10.05 -7.82
CA TRP A 50 -2.19 10.99 -7.15
C TRP A 50 -1.46 11.91 -8.11
N LEU A 51 -1.00 11.39 -9.25
CA LEU A 51 -0.38 12.20 -10.30
C LEU A 51 -1.35 13.24 -10.86
N GLY A 52 -2.61 12.87 -11.09
CA GLY A 52 -3.65 13.80 -11.53
C GLY A 52 -3.91 14.93 -10.54
N ILE A 53 -4.00 14.62 -9.25
CA ILE A 53 -4.14 15.63 -8.18
C ILE A 53 -2.92 16.54 -8.12
N TYR A 54 -1.71 15.97 -8.13
CA TYR A 54 -0.47 16.75 -8.07
C TYR A 54 -0.35 17.74 -9.22
N ASN A 55 -0.52 17.28 -10.46
CA ASN A 55 -0.42 18.13 -11.63
C ASN A 55 -1.42 19.30 -11.57
N HIS A 56 -2.69 18.99 -11.28
CA HIS A 56 -3.72 20.02 -11.18
C HIS A 56 -3.45 21.02 -10.05
N ALA A 57 -3.01 20.54 -8.89
CA ALA A 57 -2.68 21.41 -7.75
C ALA A 57 -1.50 22.34 -8.08
N LYS A 58 -0.45 21.83 -8.72
CA LYS A 58 0.72 22.62 -9.13
C LYS A 58 0.38 23.65 -10.18
N GLU A 59 -0.31 23.26 -11.25
CA GLU A 59 -0.68 24.15 -12.35
C GLU A 59 -1.59 25.30 -11.91
N ASN A 60 -2.43 25.08 -10.91
CA ASN A 60 -3.42 26.06 -10.44
C ASN A 60 -3.09 26.68 -9.07
N ASN A 61 -1.89 26.40 -8.50
CA ASN A 61 -1.48 26.84 -7.19
C ASN A 61 -2.49 26.53 -6.08
N ILE A 62 -3.04 25.31 -6.11
CA ILE A 62 -4.02 24.83 -5.12
C ILE A 62 -3.29 24.17 -3.95
N GLU A 63 -3.52 24.67 -2.75
CA GLU A 63 -3.03 24.05 -1.52
C GLU A 63 -4.04 23.02 -0.99
N LEU A 64 -3.55 21.86 -0.58
CA LEU A 64 -4.33 20.78 0.05
C LEU A 64 -4.13 20.80 1.57
N LYS A 65 -4.55 21.90 2.23
CA LYS A 65 -4.19 22.30 3.60
C LYS A 65 -4.56 21.31 4.69
N THR A 66 -5.59 20.51 4.47
CA THR A 66 -6.11 19.60 5.51
C THR A 66 -5.50 18.21 5.42
N VAL A 67 -4.90 17.87 4.28
CA VAL A 67 -4.36 16.52 4.04
C VAL A 67 -3.11 16.31 4.89
N LYS A 68 -3.14 15.25 5.67
CA LYS A 68 -2.04 14.85 6.57
C LYS A 68 -1.27 13.63 6.05
N LYS A 69 -1.89 12.84 5.17
CA LYS A 69 -1.28 11.61 4.66
C LYS A 69 -2.01 11.11 3.40
N ALA A 70 -1.24 10.54 2.47
CA ALA A 70 -1.74 9.83 1.31
C ALA A 70 -1.29 8.36 1.35
N LEU A 71 -2.26 7.43 1.33
CA LEU A 71 -2.01 6.00 1.24
C LEU A 71 -1.96 5.58 -0.23
N VAL A 72 -0.97 4.78 -0.57
CA VAL A 72 -0.71 4.33 -1.94
C VAL A 72 -0.73 2.81 -1.99
N GLY A 73 -1.50 2.27 -2.91
CA GLY A 73 -1.56 0.83 -3.15
C GLY A 73 -1.99 0.52 -4.58
N GLY A 74 -2.13 -0.76 -4.89
CA GLY A 74 -2.55 -1.23 -6.21
C GLY A 74 -1.45 -1.25 -7.28
N SER A 75 -0.38 -0.49 -7.11
CA SER A 75 0.87 -0.58 -7.86
C SER A 75 2.01 0.12 -7.11
N ALA A 76 3.24 -0.13 -7.52
CA ALA A 76 4.41 0.48 -6.89
C ALA A 76 4.36 2.01 -6.94
N LEU A 77 4.75 2.65 -5.86
CA LEU A 77 4.86 4.10 -5.75
C LEU A 77 6.11 4.59 -6.51
N PRO A 78 5.95 5.41 -7.57
CA PRO A 78 7.12 6.01 -8.22
C PRO A 78 7.83 6.98 -7.28
N GLU A 79 9.16 6.93 -7.26
CA GLU A 79 9.98 7.84 -6.45
C GLU A 79 9.70 9.31 -6.75
N SER A 80 9.57 9.66 -8.03
CA SER A 80 9.25 11.03 -8.44
C SER A 80 7.93 11.54 -7.84
N LEU A 81 6.94 10.67 -7.72
CA LEU A 81 5.65 10.99 -7.13
C LEU A 81 5.75 11.13 -5.60
N LEU A 82 6.49 10.24 -4.95
CA LEU A 82 6.79 10.34 -3.51
C LEU A 82 7.42 11.69 -3.18
N ARG A 83 8.50 12.05 -3.89
CA ARG A 83 9.20 13.32 -3.69
C ARG A 83 8.31 14.53 -3.98
N ALA A 84 7.53 14.49 -5.04
CA ALA A 84 6.60 15.56 -5.40
C ALA A 84 5.58 15.83 -4.29
N TYR A 85 5.00 14.80 -3.71
CA TYR A 85 4.05 14.94 -2.61
C TYR A 85 4.71 15.45 -1.32
N GLU A 86 5.86 14.89 -0.96
CA GLU A 86 6.51 15.23 0.31
C GLU A 86 7.22 16.58 0.28
N LEU A 87 7.96 16.89 -0.80
CA LEU A 87 8.76 18.12 -0.89
C LEU A 87 7.94 19.30 -1.38
N ASP A 88 7.05 19.10 -2.35
CA ASP A 88 6.29 20.22 -2.93
C ASP A 88 4.97 20.48 -2.21
N LEU A 89 4.26 19.44 -1.82
CA LEU A 89 2.94 19.56 -1.18
C LEU A 89 3.00 19.43 0.35
N GLY A 90 4.11 18.94 0.92
CA GLY A 90 4.22 18.67 2.35
C GLY A 90 3.34 17.52 2.85
N ILE A 91 2.92 16.62 1.96
CA ILE A 91 2.02 15.51 2.25
C ILE A 91 2.79 14.19 2.28
N PRO A 92 2.99 13.57 3.45
CA PRO A 92 3.64 12.27 3.56
C PRO A 92 2.88 11.19 2.79
N MET A 93 3.61 10.38 2.01
CA MET A 93 3.06 9.20 1.34
C MET A 93 3.40 7.91 2.10
N GLN A 94 2.48 6.97 2.10
CA GLN A 94 2.65 5.66 2.72
C GLN A 94 2.21 4.58 1.74
N GLN A 95 3.16 3.76 1.30
CA GLN A 95 2.89 2.63 0.42
C GLN A 95 2.47 1.40 1.23
N GLY A 96 1.61 0.57 0.65
CA GLY A 96 1.28 -0.77 1.10
C GLY A 96 1.13 -1.72 -0.07
N TRP A 97 1.46 -2.98 0.17
CA TRP A 97 1.21 -4.07 -0.75
C TRP A 97 0.08 -4.96 -0.23
N GLY A 98 -0.69 -5.46 -1.15
CA GLY A 98 -1.73 -6.44 -0.88
C GLY A 98 -2.58 -6.71 -2.11
N MET A 99 -3.53 -7.61 -1.95
CA MET A 99 -4.41 -8.07 -3.00
C MET A 99 -5.77 -8.48 -2.41
N THR A 100 -6.73 -8.84 -3.23
CA THR A 100 -8.06 -9.28 -2.75
C THR A 100 -7.93 -10.43 -1.76
N GLU A 101 -7.04 -11.35 -2.02
CA GLU A 101 -6.77 -12.54 -1.22
C GLU A 101 -6.10 -12.24 0.13
N THR A 102 -5.56 -11.04 0.32
CA THR A 102 -5.01 -10.59 1.61
C THR A 102 -5.95 -9.67 2.40
N SER A 103 -7.18 -9.44 1.96
CA SER A 103 -8.31 -8.76 2.62
C SER A 103 -8.09 -7.35 3.20
N PRO A 104 -7.45 -6.41 2.54
CA PRO A 104 -6.65 -6.40 1.33
C PRO A 104 -5.14 -6.33 1.57
N LEU A 105 -4.69 -6.16 2.81
CA LEU A 105 -3.35 -5.68 3.15
C LEU A 105 -2.43 -6.81 3.61
N GLY A 106 -1.27 -6.93 3.00
CA GLY A 106 -0.20 -7.83 3.40
C GLY A 106 0.95 -7.10 4.08
N THR A 107 1.38 -5.97 3.49
CA THR A 107 2.42 -5.11 4.05
C THR A 107 2.05 -3.64 4.01
N THR A 108 2.70 -2.83 4.84
CA THR A 108 2.64 -1.37 4.76
C THR A 108 3.94 -0.75 5.26
N TYR A 109 4.31 0.38 4.67
CA TYR A 109 5.40 1.16 5.22
C TYR A 109 5.07 1.61 6.63
N SER A 110 6.02 1.44 7.52
CA SER A 110 5.99 1.91 8.88
C SER A 110 7.42 2.30 9.28
N PRO A 111 7.64 3.48 9.87
CA PRO A 111 8.96 3.85 10.34
C PRO A 111 9.55 2.77 11.26
N TYR A 112 10.86 2.59 11.18
CA TYR A 112 11.59 1.66 12.04
C TYR A 112 11.98 2.33 13.35
N PRO A 113 11.99 1.61 14.45
CA PRO A 113 12.75 2.04 15.62
C PRO A 113 14.22 2.23 15.25
N GLY A 114 14.76 3.41 15.49
CA GLY A 114 16.14 3.76 15.18
C GLY A 114 16.35 4.48 13.84
N THR A 115 15.29 4.71 13.06
CA THR A 115 15.35 5.50 11.82
C THR A 115 14.89 6.96 12.01
N GLU A 116 14.72 7.38 13.23
CA GLU A 116 14.22 8.73 13.56
C GLU A 116 15.22 9.83 13.15
N ASN A 117 16.49 9.46 12.97
CA ASN A 117 17.56 10.35 12.56
C ASN A 117 18.14 10.03 11.18
N ASP A 118 17.49 9.11 10.42
CA ASP A 118 17.91 8.81 9.07
C ASP A 118 17.75 10.06 8.19
N ASP A 119 18.62 10.22 7.22
CA ASP A 119 18.46 11.29 6.26
C ASP A 119 17.28 11.02 5.30
N TYR A 120 16.92 12.05 4.51
CA TYR A 120 15.74 11.95 3.65
C TYR A 120 15.90 10.88 2.56
N GLU A 121 17.13 10.66 2.07
CA GLU A 121 17.40 9.67 1.02
C GLU A 121 17.21 8.24 1.55
N ASP A 122 17.67 7.96 2.76
CA ASP A 122 17.44 6.67 3.42
C ASP A 122 15.95 6.45 3.68
N LEU A 123 15.22 7.48 4.12
CA LEU A 123 13.78 7.42 4.29
C LEU A 123 13.04 7.16 2.98
N VAL A 124 13.46 7.78 1.87
CA VAL A 124 12.90 7.53 0.53
C VAL A 124 13.11 6.07 0.13
N ALA A 125 14.34 5.56 0.28
CA ALA A 125 14.63 4.16 -0.04
C ALA A 125 13.70 3.19 0.72
N HIS A 126 13.50 3.42 2.02
CA HIS A 126 12.59 2.62 2.84
C HIS A 126 11.10 2.77 2.44
N LYS A 127 10.67 3.98 2.06
CA LYS A 127 9.28 4.25 1.65
C LYS A 127 8.92 3.63 0.31
N LEU A 128 9.92 3.44 -0.56
CA LEU A 128 9.74 2.80 -1.87
C LEU A 128 9.68 1.27 -1.78
N MET A 129 10.10 0.67 -0.68
CA MET A 129 9.85 -0.75 -0.42
C MET A 129 8.35 -0.98 -0.16
N ALA A 130 7.86 -2.20 -0.42
CA ALA A 130 6.46 -2.56 -0.21
C ALA A 130 6.02 -2.49 1.27
N GLY A 131 6.97 -2.25 2.16
CA GLY A 131 6.77 -2.12 3.60
C GLY A 131 6.91 -3.43 4.34
N ARG A 132 6.58 -3.38 5.64
CA ARG A 132 6.66 -4.52 6.54
C ARG A 132 5.34 -5.26 6.58
N ARG A 133 5.43 -6.59 6.78
CA ARG A 133 4.23 -7.41 7.03
C ARG A 133 3.43 -6.84 8.21
N ILE A 134 2.13 -6.79 8.05
CA ILE A 134 1.24 -6.36 9.13
C ILE A 134 1.04 -7.48 10.16
N PHE A 135 0.62 -7.10 11.36
CA PHE A 135 0.35 -8.09 12.43
C PHE A 135 -0.60 -9.19 11.93
N GLY A 136 -0.23 -10.44 12.20
CA GLY A 136 -1.03 -11.62 11.82
C GLY A 136 -0.79 -12.15 10.40
N VAL A 137 0.05 -11.50 9.58
CA VAL A 137 0.47 -12.03 8.28
C VAL A 137 1.86 -12.65 8.39
N ASP A 138 1.96 -13.95 8.10
CA ASP A 138 3.22 -14.63 7.85
C ASP A 138 3.61 -14.50 6.39
N MET A 139 4.91 -14.33 6.12
CA MET A 139 5.47 -14.23 4.78
C MET A 139 6.69 -15.13 4.65
N ARG A 140 6.84 -15.77 3.51
CA ARG A 140 8.06 -16.47 3.09
C ARG A 140 8.32 -16.25 1.62
N ILE A 141 9.55 -16.37 1.20
CA ILE A 141 9.96 -16.48 -0.20
C ILE A 141 10.47 -17.88 -0.47
N VAL A 142 10.17 -18.41 -1.65
CA VAL A 142 10.57 -19.76 -2.05
C VAL A 142 11.17 -19.72 -3.46
N ASP A 143 12.07 -20.66 -3.75
CA ASP A 143 12.58 -20.90 -5.11
C ASP A 143 11.54 -21.63 -6.01
N ASP A 144 11.93 -21.91 -7.25
CA ASP A 144 11.09 -22.64 -8.23
C ASP A 144 10.79 -24.08 -7.80
N GLU A 145 11.63 -24.69 -6.96
CA GLU A 145 11.48 -26.02 -6.41
C GLU A 145 10.63 -26.02 -5.13
N GLY A 146 10.31 -24.84 -4.58
CA GLY A 146 9.49 -24.67 -3.37
C GLY A 146 10.29 -24.67 -2.07
N ASN A 147 11.62 -24.62 -2.12
CA ASN A 147 12.45 -24.51 -0.93
C ASN A 147 12.38 -23.08 -0.38
N VAL A 148 12.30 -22.95 0.96
CA VAL A 148 12.27 -21.64 1.61
C VAL A 148 13.64 -20.97 1.50
N LEU A 149 13.65 -19.76 0.98
CA LEU A 149 14.83 -18.93 0.85
C LEU A 149 15.08 -18.07 2.11
N PRO A 150 16.33 -17.66 2.36
CA PRO A 150 16.66 -16.80 3.48
C PRO A 150 16.06 -15.40 3.30
N GLN A 151 15.76 -14.75 4.42
CA GLN A 151 15.31 -13.35 4.46
C GLN A 151 16.52 -12.45 4.75
N ASP A 152 17.45 -12.38 3.80
CA ASP A 152 18.75 -11.72 3.93
C ASP A 152 18.83 -10.36 3.20
N GLY A 153 17.78 -10.00 2.45
CA GLY A 153 17.75 -8.79 1.65
C GLY A 153 18.36 -8.94 0.26
N GLU A 154 18.78 -10.17 -0.11
CA GLU A 154 19.42 -10.46 -1.39
C GLU A 154 18.70 -11.57 -2.17
N ALA A 155 18.26 -12.62 -1.48
CA ALA A 155 17.55 -13.73 -2.07
C ALA A 155 16.20 -13.30 -2.63
N GLU A 156 16.01 -13.50 -3.94
CA GLU A 156 14.75 -13.24 -4.66
C GLU A 156 13.98 -14.55 -4.83
N GLY A 157 12.68 -14.53 -4.55
CA GLY A 157 11.84 -15.72 -4.67
C GLY A 157 10.36 -15.41 -4.75
N HIS A 158 9.58 -16.46 -5.00
CA HIS A 158 8.12 -16.38 -5.05
C HIS A 158 7.56 -16.09 -3.66
N LEU A 159 6.75 -15.05 -3.56
CA LEU A 159 6.15 -14.62 -2.30
C LEU A 159 4.95 -15.50 -1.94
N HIS A 160 5.01 -16.11 -0.79
CA HIS A 160 3.89 -16.82 -0.17
C HIS A 160 3.46 -16.12 1.12
N VAL A 161 2.15 -16.09 1.36
CA VAL A 161 1.57 -15.47 2.56
C VAL A 161 0.61 -16.42 3.26
N ARG A 162 0.47 -16.24 4.57
CA ARG A 162 -0.47 -16.97 5.42
C ARG A 162 -0.95 -16.09 6.57
N GLY A 163 -2.20 -16.23 6.99
CA GLY A 163 -2.72 -15.47 8.13
C GLY A 163 -4.23 -15.60 8.27
N PRO A 164 -4.81 -15.11 9.38
CA PRO A 164 -6.23 -15.30 9.69
C PRO A 164 -7.21 -14.63 8.72
N TRP A 165 -6.75 -13.65 7.95
CA TRP A 165 -7.55 -12.98 6.90
C TRP A 165 -7.04 -13.19 5.49
N ILE A 166 -6.03 -14.05 5.32
CA ILE A 166 -5.61 -14.51 3.99
C ILE A 166 -6.65 -15.52 3.49
N SER A 167 -7.02 -15.41 2.22
CA SER A 167 -7.95 -16.34 1.60
C SER A 167 -7.47 -17.78 1.76
N SER A 168 -8.37 -18.69 2.11
CA SER A 168 -8.08 -20.13 2.21
C SER A 168 -8.50 -20.91 0.97
N GLY A 169 -9.05 -20.25 -0.03
CA GLY A 169 -9.48 -20.87 -1.28
C GLY A 169 -10.43 -19.98 -2.08
N TYR A 170 -10.64 -20.35 -3.33
CA TYR A 170 -11.61 -19.72 -4.22
C TYR A 170 -12.90 -20.53 -4.30
N PHE A 171 -13.95 -19.88 -4.78
CA PHE A 171 -15.26 -20.48 -4.93
C PHE A 171 -15.19 -21.77 -5.77
N LYS A 172 -15.81 -22.86 -5.30
CA LYS A 172 -15.82 -24.18 -5.91
C LYS A 172 -14.44 -24.80 -6.18
N GLY A 173 -13.42 -24.40 -5.42
CA GLY A 173 -12.06 -24.94 -5.56
C GLY A 173 -11.30 -24.46 -6.80
N ALA A 174 -11.77 -23.42 -7.49
CA ALA A 174 -11.00 -22.82 -8.56
C ALA A 174 -9.65 -22.34 -8.02
N GLY A 175 -8.56 -22.46 -8.80
CA GLY A 175 -7.25 -21.98 -8.39
C GLY A 175 -6.66 -22.65 -7.15
N SER A 176 -7.05 -23.88 -6.86
CA SER A 176 -6.53 -24.66 -5.71
C SER A 176 -5.01 -24.83 -5.75
N GLU A 177 -4.41 -24.79 -6.94
CA GLU A 177 -2.96 -24.80 -7.15
C GLU A 177 -2.24 -23.59 -6.52
N ASN A 178 -2.95 -22.51 -6.23
CA ASN A 178 -2.40 -21.34 -5.54
C ASN A 178 -2.30 -21.51 -4.01
N PHE A 179 -2.76 -22.64 -3.49
CA PHE A 179 -2.70 -22.94 -2.06
C PHE A 179 -1.83 -24.18 -1.84
N THR A 180 -0.92 -24.09 -0.88
CA THR A 180 -0.06 -25.21 -0.49
C THR A 180 -0.77 -26.07 0.57
N ASP A 181 -0.39 -27.34 0.68
CA ASP A 181 -0.96 -28.27 1.68
C ASP A 181 -0.73 -27.81 3.12
N ASP A 182 0.35 -27.04 3.36
CA ASP A 182 0.70 -26.42 4.65
C ASP A 182 0.05 -25.05 4.89
N GLY A 183 -0.92 -24.66 4.03
CA GLY A 183 -1.80 -23.50 4.23
C GLY A 183 -1.22 -22.16 3.81
N TRP A 184 -0.25 -22.14 2.90
CA TRP A 184 0.24 -20.89 2.32
C TRP A 184 -0.48 -20.57 1.00
N PHE A 185 -0.75 -19.29 0.81
CA PHE A 185 -1.24 -18.77 -0.46
C PHE A 185 -0.05 -18.26 -1.30
N ARG A 186 0.04 -18.74 -2.53
CA ARG A 186 1.00 -18.31 -3.55
C ARG A 186 0.47 -17.05 -4.21
N THR A 187 1.12 -15.91 -3.97
CA THR A 187 0.60 -14.62 -4.44
C THR A 187 0.79 -14.39 -5.94
N GLY A 188 1.74 -15.08 -6.56
CA GLY A 188 2.19 -14.81 -7.92
C GLY A 188 3.20 -13.67 -8.02
N ASP A 189 3.44 -12.95 -6.94
CA ASP A 189 4.48 -11.92 -6.89
C ASP A 189 5.86 -12.54 -6.56
N VAL A 190 6.90 -11.87 -7.02
CA VAL A 190 8.30 -12.16 -6.72
C VAL A 190 8.86 -11.02 -5.89
N GLY A 191 9.68 -11.33 -4.91
CA GLY A 191 10.24 -10.30 -4.05
C GLY A 191 11.43 -10.75 -3.24
N VAL A 192 12.02 -9.80 -2.56
CA VAL A 192 13.11 -9.95 -1.60
C VAL A 192 12.58 -9.58 -0.22
N VAL A 193 12.94 -10.35 0.80
CA VAL A 193 12.59 -10.02 2.18
C VAL A 193 13.84 -9.63 2.95
N HIS A 194 13.88 -8.39 3.42
CA HIS A 194 15.00 -7.88 4.20
C HIS A 194 14.99 -8.44 5.63
N PRO A 195 16.16 -8.67 6.28
CA PRO A 195 16.24 -9.21 7.66
C PRO A 195 15.42 -8.43 8.69
N LYS A 196 15.22 -7.14 8.43
CA LYS A 196 14.36 -6.28 9.24
C LYS A 196 12.87 -6.41 8.93
N GLY A 197 12.44 -7.28 7.98
CA GLY A 197 11.05 -7.62 7.69
C GLY A 197 10.35 -6.69 6.69
N TYR A 198 11.11 -6.06 5.78
CA TYR A 198 10.51 -5.38 4.60
C TYR A 198 10.39 -6.32 3.44
#